data_498714d540964df86b2c853490cc2005
#
_entry.id   498714d540964df86b2c853490cc2005
#
_cell.length_a   1.000
_cell.length_b   1.000
_cell.length_c   1.000
_cell.angle_alpha   90.00
_cell.angle_beta   90.00
_cell.angle_gamma   90.00
#
_symmetry.space_group_name_H-M   'P 1'
#
loop_
_entity.id
_entity.type
_entity.pdbx_description
1 polymer ?
#
loop_
_entity_poly.entity_id
_entity_poly.type
_entity_poly.pdbx_seq_one_letter_code
_entity_poly.pdbx_strand_id
1 'polypeptide(L)'
;MAILVTGKGTSGSWQIRGVQLGYAAGAAVQANAISVGGFSLAVLVKRPTPELLRRLRAMDVPIVWDVVDSWPQPQGNVWGREECMTWLRDAVRQIRPVAIVAATRAMDADCAEFGLPVLALPHHAWEGQGSCVIGREVRKVGYQGGVQYLGRWDAFMRAECARRGWQWAVNPSSIAALDIAVAVRSVGGYAARQWKSNVKLANAQGCGVPIILNREAGYQETACGAERWADSEAEMVHALDSLESQHAR
;
A
#
# COMPACT_ATOMS: atom_id res chain seq x y z
N MET A 1 -7.55 27.32 8.56
CA MET A 1 -8.04 26.64 7.34
C MET A 1 -8.67 25.32 7.77
N ALA A 2 -9.94 25.07 7.48
CA ALA A 2 -10.61 23.83 7.84
C ALA A 2 -10.40 22.80 6.71
N ILE A 3 -9.78 21.67 7.01
CA ILE A 3 -9.46 20.59 6.07
C ILE A 3 -10.40 19.41 6.33
N LEU A 4 -11.02 18.90 5.27
CA LEU A 4 -11.77 17.64 5.28
C LEU A 4 -10.91 16.53 4.66
N VAL A 5 -10.72 15.43 5.38
CA VAL A 5 -10.20 14.18 4.80
C VAL A 5 -11.38 13.24 4.57
N THR A 6 -11.58 12.82 3.33
CA THR A 6 -12.72 12.00 2.93
C THR A 6 -12.36 10.96 1.88
N GLY A 7 -13.24 10.00 1.67
CA GLY A 7 -13.08 8.90 0.72
C GLY A 7 -14.16 7.86 0.94
N LYS A 8 -14.07 6.70 0.29
CA LYS A 8 -15.08 5.65 0.41
C LYS A 8 -15.17 5.00 1.81
N GLY A 9 -14.08 5.00 2.58
CA GLY A 9 -14.09 4.61 3.99
C GLY A 9 -13.96 3.13 4.32
N THR A 10 -13.73 2.24 3.34
CA THR A 10 -13.81 0.78 3.54
C THR A 10 -12.49 0.01 3.33
N SER A 11 -11.32 0.68 3.29
CA SER A 11 -10.05 0.02 2.98
C SER A 11 -8.98 0.25 4.05
N GLY A 12 -7.98 -0.64 4.13
CA GLY A 12 -6.81 -0.44 4.97
C GLY A 12 -6.08 0.87 4.67
N SER A 13 -6.00 1.27 3.39
CA SER A 13 -5.44 2.58 3.01
C SER A 13 -6.27 3.75 3.57
N TRP A 14 -7.59 3.60 3.74
CA TRP A 14 -8.41 4.61 4.40
C TRP A 14 -8.00 4.76 5.87
N GLN A 15 -7.75 3.68 6.58
CA GLN A 15 -7.32 3.74 7.98
C GLN A 15 -5.98 4.47 8.12
N ILE A 16 -5.03 4.18 7.24
CA ILE A 16 -3.69 4.80 7.29
C ILE A 16 -3.73 6.24 6.76
N ARG A 17 -4.20 6.45 5.52
CA ARG A 17 -4.13 7.74 4.82
C ARG A 17 -5.29 8.67 5.15
N GLY A 18 -6.45 8.14 5.45
CA GLY A 18 -7.63 8.91 5.83
C GLY A 18 -7.68 9.17 7.33
N VAL A 19 -7.72 8.12 8.14
CA VAL A 19 -7.97 8.24 9.57
C VAL A 19 -6.72 8.69 10.32
N GLN A 20 -5.65 7.89 10.30
CA GLN A 20 -4.46 8.19 11.10
C GLN A 20 -3.77 9.48 10.67
N LEU A 21 -3.48 9.63 9.37
CA LEU A 21 -2.85 10.85 8.86
C LEU A 21 -3.76 12.07 8.99
N GLY A 22 -5.07 11.91 8.74
CA GLY A 22 -6.03 12.99 8.89
C GLY A 22 -6.11 13.53 10.32
N TYR A 23 -6.19 12.66 11.31
CA TYR A 23 -6.18 13.08 12.72
C TYR A 23 -4.83 13.67 13.15
N ALA A 24 -3.72 13.10 12.72
CA ALA A 24 -2.40 13.65 12.99
C ALA A 24 -2.22 15.07 12.41
N ALA A 25 -2.87 15.36 11.28
CA ALA A 25 -2.91 16.68 10.65
C ALA A 25 -3.95 17.63 11.24
N GLY A 26 -4.71 17.24 12.25
CA GLY A 26 -5.79 18.05 12.84
C GLY A 26 -6.97 18.31 11.88
N ALA A 27 -7.18 17.44 10.89
CA ALA A 27 -8.25 17.56 9.92
C ALA A 27 -9.55 16.89 10.41
N ALA A 28 -10.69 17.32 9.87
CA ALA A 28 -11.95 16.60 10.03
C ALA A 28 -11.92 15.34 9.14
N VAL A 29 -12.14 14.16 9.73
CA VAL A 29 -12.10 12.88 9.03
C VAL A 29 -13.50 12.30 8.91
N GLN A 30 -14.03 12.19 7.70
CA GLN A 30 -15.38 11.69 7.43
C GLN A 30 -15.40 10.76 6.22
N ALA A 31 -15.60 9.46 6.45
CA ALA A 31 -15.84 8.53 5.35
C ALA A 31 -17.12 8.92 4.59
N ASN A 32 -17.01 9.01 3.27
CA ASN A 32 -18.12 9.35 2.38
C ASN A 32 -18.94 10.56 2.86
N ALA A 33 -18.27 11.68 3.17
CA ALA A 33 -18.82 12.87 3.81
C ALA A 33 -20.18 13.27 3.24
N ILE A 34 -21.19 13.42 4.11
CA ILE A 34 -22.55 13.84 3.74
C ILE A 34 -22.60 15.36 3.54
N SER A 35 -21.92 16.11 4.41
CA SER A 35 -21.78 17.57 4.31
C SER A 35 -20.32 17.93 4.06
N VAL A 36 -20.07 18.78 3.09
CA VAL A 36 -18.74 19.28 2.74
C VAL A 36 -18.63 20.80 2.88
N GLY A 37 -19.70 21.45 3.32
CA GLY A 37 -19.71 22.91 3.58
C GLY A 37 -18.85 23.29 4.76
N GLY A 38 -18.26 24.51 4.70
CA GLY A 38 -17.39 25.04 5.76
C GLY A 38 -15.94 24.60 5.70
N PHE A 39 -15.57 23.71 4.76
CA PHE A 39 -14.19 23.33 4.51
C PHE A 39 -13.58 24.14 3.38
N SER A 40 -12.33 24.53 3.54
CA SER A 40 -11.55 25.28 2.55
C SER A 40 -10.70 24.35 1.67
N LEU A 41 -10.59 23.08 2.01
CA LEU A 41 -9.85 22.06 1.26
C LEU A 41 -10.40 20.67 1.59
N ALA A 42 -10.47 19.79 0.59
CA ALA A 42 -10.74 18.37 0.78
C ALA A 42 -9.56 17.50 0.32
N VAL A 43 -9.09 16.62 1.17
CA VAL A 43 -8.17 15.53 0.80
C VAL A 43 -9.00 14.30 0.50
N LEU A 44 -9.00 13.88 -0.77
CA LEU A 44 -9.79 12.77 -1.27
C LEU A 44 -8.93 11.52 -1.37
N VAL A 45 -9.15 10.55 -0.48
CA VAL A 45 -8.37 9.31 -0.43
C VAL A 45 -8.94 8.25 -1.37
N LYS A 46 -8.16 7.81 -2.33
CA LYS A 46 -8.50 6.79 -3.34
C LYS A 46 -9.66 7.21 -4.25
N ARG A 47 -10.60 6.29 -4.45
CA ARG A 47 -11.76 6.45 -5.33
C ARG A 47 -12.92 7.08 -4.55
N PRO A 48 -13.44 8.23 -4.99
CA PRO A 48 -14.68 8.77 -4.44
C PRO A 48 -15.88 7.93 -4.90
N THR A 49 -16.98 8.02 -4.18
CA THR A 49 -18.27 7.71 -4.76
C THR A 49 -18.69 8.84 -5.71
N PRO A 50 -19.48 8.56 -6.78
CA PRO A 50 -20.00 9.62 -7.65
C PRO A 50 -20.74 10.73 -6.86
N GLU A 51 -21.47 10.33 -5.83
CA GLU A 51 -22.22 11.23 -4.97
C GLU A 51 -21.29 12.18 -4.17
N LEU A 52 -20.22 11.64 -3.55
CA LEU A 52 -19.24 12.45 -2.84
C LEU A 52 -18.58 13.47 -3.77
N LEU A 53 -18.18 13.03 -4.97
CA LEU A 53 -17.54 13.91 -5.95
C LEU A 53 -18.49 15.02 -6.41
N ARG A 54 -19.79 14.72 -6.61
CA ARG A 54 -20.80 15.69 -6.97
C ARG A 54 -20.98 16.75 -5.86
N ARG A 55 -20.98 16.35 -4.58
CA ARG A 55 -21.08 17.28 -3.44
C ARG A 55 -19.86 18.20 -3.35
N LEU A 56 -18.65 17.66 -3.45
CA LEU A 56 -17.42 18.47 -3.42
C LEU A 56 -17.42 19.52 -4.52
N ARG A 57 -17.86 19.16 -5.73
CA ARG A 57 -17.97 20.10 -6.86
C ARG A 57 -19.06 21.15 -6.67
N ALA A 58 -20.23 20.75 -6.16
CA ALA A 58 -21.35 21.67 -5.92
C ALA A 58 -21.01 22.76 -4.92
N MET A 59 -20.07 22.50 -4.00
CA MET A 59 -19.61 23.45 -2.98
C MET A 59 -18.30 24.14 -3.37
N ASP A 60 -17.78 23.90 -4.58
CA ASP A 60 -16.52 24.45 -5.11
C ASP A 60 -15.32 24.26 -4.15
N VAL A 61 -15.27 23.13 -3.44
CA VAL A 61 -14.19 22.81 -2.51
C VAL A 61 -12.98 22.32 -3.30
N PRO A 62 -11.81 22.95 -3.21
CA PRO A 62 -10.58 22.45 -3.82
C PRO A 62 -10.24 21.05 -3.33
N ILE A 63 -9.84 20.17 -4.26
CA ILE A 63 -9.57 18.76 -3.97
C ILE A 63 -8.08 18.47 -4.12
N VAL A 64 -7.44 17.96 -3.06
CA VAL A 64 -6.16 17.26 -3.16
C VAL A 64 -6.48 15.77 -3.28
N TRP A 65 -6.05 15.14 -4.35
CA TRP A 65 -6.35 13.72 -4.59
C TRP A 65 -5.18 12.83 -4.17
N ASP A 66 -5.38 12.05 -3.13
CA ASP A 66 -4.46 10.98 -2.72
C ASP A 66 -4.79 9.70 -3.49
N VAL A 67 -4.03 9.44 -4.53
CA VAL A 67 -4.29 8.33 -5.47
C VAL A 67 -4.15 6.97 -4.79
N VAL A 68 -3.16 6.78 -3.96
CA VAL A 68 -2.78 5.50 -3.32
C VAL A 68 -2.64 4.39 -4.38
N ASP A 69 -3.61 3.47 -4.46
CA ASP A 69 -3.72 2.38 -5.42
C ASP A 69 -5.15 2.32 -6.01
N SER A 70 -5.65 3.46 -6.47
CA SER A 70 -7.05 3.62 -6.85
C SER A 70 -7.43 3.07 -8.23
N TRP A 71 -6.48 2.60 -9.05
CA TRP A 71 -6.81 1.99 -10.34
C TRP A 71 -7.70 0.73 -10.18
N PRO A 72 -8.46 0.34 -11.21
CA PRO A 72 -9.33 -0.84 -11.15
C PRO A 72 -8.52 -2.12 -10.87
N GLN A 73 -8.83 -2.82 -9.80
CA GLN A 73 -8.18 -4.07 -9.42
C GLN A 73 -9.22 -5.19 -9.37
N PRO A 74 -8.87 -6.41 -9.81
CA PRO A 74 -7.54 -6.86 -10.25
C PRO A 74 -7.16 -6.52 -11.69
N GLN A 75 -8.08 -6.06 -12.55
CA GLN A 75 -7.88 -5.89 -14.00
C GLN A 75 -6.66 -5.00 -14.32
N GLY A 76 -6.59 -3.83 -13.72
CA GLY A 76 -5.50 -2.87 -13.94
C GLY A 76 -4.14 -3.33 -13.41
N ASN A 77 -4.07 -4.44 -12.67
CA ASN A 77 -2.79 -4.97 -12.19
C ASN A 77 -1.95 -5.63 -13.30
N VAL A 78 -2.52 -5.89 -14.46
CA VAL A 78 -1.83 -6.45 -15.63
C VAL A 78 -1.58 -5.42 -16.73
N TRP A 79 -2.09 -4.19 -16.58
CA TRP A 79 -1.96 -3.14 -17.57
C TRP A 79 -0.52 -2.73 -17.81
N GLY A 80 -0.22 -2.39 -19.06
CA GLY A 80 0.99 -1.67 -19.45
C GLY A 80 0.94 -0.20 -19.02
N ARG A 81 2.02 0.54 -19.27
CA ARG A 81 2.12 1.96 -18.89
C ARG A 81 1.03 2.82 -19.55
N GLU A 82 0.78 2.63 -20.84
CA GLU A 82 -0.16 3.45 -21.60
C GLU A 82 -1.60 3.31 -21.10
N GLU A 83 -2.03 2.10 -20.79
CA GLU A 83 -3.36 1.84 -20.20
C GLU A 83 -3.48 2.49 -18.81
N CYS A 84 -2.42 2.40 -18.00
CA CYS A 84 -2.36 3.05 -16.68
C CYS A 84 -2.46 4.57 -16.80
N MET A 85 -1.72 5.18 -17.75
CA MET A 85 -1.74 6.61 -17.98
C MET A 85 -3.09 7.08 -18.54
N THR A 86 -3.72 6.32 -19.42
CA THR A 86 -5.06 6.61 -19.92
C THR A 86 -6.07 6.64 -18.78
N TRP A 87 -6.05 5.62 -17.91
CA TRP A 87 -6.90 5.60 -16.71
C TRP A 87 -6.63 6.80 -15.80
N LEU A 88 -5.36 7.14 -15.59
CA LEU A 88 -4.97 8.25 -14.70
C LEU A 88 -5.45 9.61 -15.24
N ARG A 89 -5.30 9.85 -16.56
CA ARG A 89 -5.83 11.05 -17.25
C ARG A 89 -7.34 11.17 -17.07
N ASP A 90 -8.07 10.08 -17.25
CA ASP A 90 -9.53 10.08 -17.07
C ASP A 90 -9.94 10.34 -15.62
N ALA A 91 -9.22 9.77 -14.66
CA ALA A 91 -9.47 10.03 -13.24
C ALA A 91 -9.20 11.51 -12.89
N VAL A 92 -8.10 12.09 -13.37
CA VAL A 92 -7.78 13.52 -13.17
C VAL A 92 -8.86 14.42 -13.78
N ARG A 93 -9.31 14.12 -15.01
CA ARG A 93 -10.42 14.87 -15.66
C ARG A 93 -11.72 14.78 -14.85
N GLN A 94 -12.01 13.61 -14.27
CA GLN A 94 -13.21 13.41 -13.45
C GLN A 94 -13.12 14.07 -12.10
N ILE A 95 -11.99 13.98 -11.39
CA ILE A 95 -11.81 14.51 -10.04
C ILE A 95 -11.53 16.00 -10.07
N ARG A 96 -10.77 16.48 -11.05
CA ARG A 96 -10.26 17.86 -11.19
C ARG A 96 -9.52 18.32 -9.93
N PRO A 97 -8.49 17.59 -9.51
CA PRO A 97 -7.74 17.97 -8.32
C PRO A 97 -6.93 19.25 -8.56
N VAL A 98 -6.67 20.00 -7.49
CA VAL A 98 -5.72 21.12 -7.50
C VAL A 98 -4.29 20.65 -7.18
N ALA A 99 -4.15 19.47 -6.59
CA ALA A 99 -2.87 18.81 -6.33
C ALA A 99 -3.08 17.29 -6.20
N ILE A 100 -2.01 16.51 -6.41
CA ILE A 100 -2.02 15.06 -6.34
C ILE A 100 -1.05 14.59 -5.25
N VAL A 101 -1.45 13.58 -4.48
CA VAL A 101 -0.55 12.83 -3.61
C VAL A 101 -0.36 11.44 -4.23
N ALA A 102 0.90 11.14 -4.59
CA ALA A 102 1.31 9.88 -5.17
C ALA A 102 1.84 8.92 -4.10
N ALA A 103 1.67 7.63 -4.28
CA ALA A 103 2.17 6.63 -3.34
C ALA A 103 3.66 6.34 -3.49
N THR A 104 4.25 6.67 -4.65
CA THR A 104 5.65 6.42 -5.00
C THR A 104 6.20 7.59 -5.82
N ARG A 105 7.53 7.73 -5.87
CA ARG A 105 8.20 8.69 -6.77
C ARG A 105 8.01 8.33 -8.24
N ALA A 106 7.91 7.06 -8.56
CA ALA A 106 7.59 6.63 -9.92
C ALA A 106 6.21 7.14 -10.36
N MET A 107 5.21 7.09 -9.48
CA MET A 107 3.89 7.67 -9.75
C MET A 107 3.92 9.20 -9.81
N ASP A 108 4.71 9.85 -8.95
CA ASP A 108 4.93 11.29 -8.97
C ASP A 108 5.45 11.73 -10.36
N ALA A 109 6.48 11.05 -10.87
CA ALA A 109 7.03 11.31 -12.19
C ALA A 109 5.98 11.17 -13.32
N ASP A 110 5.11 10.16 -13.25
CA ASP A 110 4.01 10.01 -14.21
C ASP A 110 2.94 11.10 -14.06
N CYS A 111 2.64 11.53 -12.83
CA CYS A 111 1.69 12.61 -12.58
C CYS A 111 2.18 13.99 -13.02
N ALA A 112 3.48 14.18 -13.23
CA ALA A 112 4.07 15.45 -13.68
C ALA A 112 3.49 15.95 -15.01
N GLU A 113 2.99 15.04 -15.88
CA GLU A 113 2.36 15.42 -17.15
C GLU A 113 1.10 16.30 -17.00
N PHE A 114 0.47 16.32 -15.81
CA PHE A 114 -0.75 17.12 -15.57
C PHE A 114 -0.49 18.58 -15.23
N GLY A 115 0.78 18.98 -15.02
CA GLY A 115 1.12 20.35 -14.63
C GLY A 115 0.57 20.77 -13.27
N LEU A 116 0.17 19.81 -12.43
CA LEU A 116 -0.34 20.03 -11.08
C LEU A 116 0.79 19.84 -10.05
N PRO A 117 0.72 20.49 -8.88
CA PRO A 117 1.58 20.12 -7.76
C PRO A 117 1.40 18.64 -7.40
N VAL A 118 2.50 17.89 -7.30
CA VAL A 118 2.50 16.48 -6.91
C VAL A 118 3.41 16.28 -5.70
N LEU A 119 2.99 15.46 -4.75
CA LEU A 119 3.76 15.05 -3.59
C LEU A 119 3.84 13.54 -3.51
N ALA A 120 5.02 12.96 -3.64
CA ALA A 120 5.24 11.56 -3.31
C ALA A 120 5.23 11.38 -1.78
N LEU A 121 4.24 10.66 -1.26
CA LEU A 121 4.07 10.40 0.17
C LEU A 121 3.93 8.90 0.40
N PRO A 122 4.99 8.20 0.86
CA PRO A 122 4.91 6.79 1.22
C PRO A 122 3.94 6.54 2.38
N HIS A 123 3.47 5.31 2.53
CA HIS A 123 2.69 4.93 3.71
C HIS A 123 3.62 4.83 4.94
N HIS A 124 3.11 5.29 6.09
CA HIS A 124 3.65 4.94 7.39
C HIS A 124 3.13 3.57 7.85
N ALA A 125 3.72 3.03 8.90
CA ALA A 125 3.23 1.79 9.52
C ALA A 125 1.84 2.00 10.13
N TRP A 126 1.01 0.96 10.07
CA TRP A 126 -0.27 0.99 10.77
C TRP A 126 -0.04 0.93 12.28
N GLU A 127 -0.50 1.93 12.98
CA GLU A 127 -0.41 2.01 14.43
C GLU A 127 -1.15 0.86 15.13
N GLY A 128 -0.63 0.45 16.31
CA GLY A 128 -1.29 -0.55 17.16
C GLY A 128 -1.07 -2.02 16.74
N GLN A 129 -0.18 -2.32 15.79
CA GLN A 129 0.15 -3.70 15.44
C GLN A 129 1.07 -4.42 16.44
N GLY A 130 1.66 -3.68 17.37
CA GLY A 130 2.63 -4.19 18.34
C GLY A 130 4.04 -4.34 17.76
N SER A 131 4.95 -4.89 18.55
CA SER A 131 6.32 -5.18 18.16
C SER A 131 6.56 -6.69 18.09
N CYS A 132 7.34 -7.13 17.13
CA CYS A 132 7.78 -8.51 17.02
C CYS A 132 8.77 -8.82 18.13
N VAL A 133 8.67 -10.01 18.71
CA VAL A 133 9.71 -10.60 19.54
C VAL A 133 10.48 -11.58 18.67
N ILE A 134 11.67 -11.20 18.24
CA ILE A 134 12.53 -12.06 17.43
C ILE A 134 13.00 -13.22 18.29
N GLY A 135 12.51 -14.43 17.99
CA GLY A 135 12.95 -15.66 18.59
C GLY A 135 14.26 -16.16 17.98
N ARG A 136 14.88 -17.19 18.59
CA ARG A 136 16.07 -17.84 18.03
C ARG A 136 15.78 -18.82 16.89
N GLU A 137 14.51 -19.13 16.67
CA GLU A 137 14.04 -20.06 15.66
C GLU A 137 12.89 -19.46 14.87
N VAL A 138 12.93 -19.64 13.56
CA VAL A 138 11.79 -19.33 12.69
C VAL A 138 10.73 -20.41 12.86
N ARG A 139 9.51 -20.03 13.20
CA ARG A 139 8.36 -20.95 13.35
C ARG A 139 7.18 -20.54 12.48
N LYS A 140 7.02 -19.24 12.19
CA LYS A 140 5.84 -18.72 11.52
C LYS A 140 6.21 -17.69 10.47
N VAL A 141 5.96 -18.05 9.22
CA VAL A 141 6.13 -17.16 8.06
C VAL A 141 4.75 -16.79 7.52
N GLY A 142 4.55 -15.55 7.09
CA GLY A 142 3.21 -15.21 6.65
C GLY A 142 3.08 -14.00 5.73
N TYR A 143 1.88 -13.87 5.20
CA TYR A 143 1.47 -12.84 4.25
C TYR A 143 0.23 -12.11 4.76
N GLN A 144 0.22 -10.79 4.67
CA GLN A 144 -0.94 -9.96 4.97
C GLN A 144 -1.41 -9.23 3.71
N GLY A 145 -2.66 -9.43 3.29
CA GLY A 145 -3.24 -8.76 2.13
C GLY A 145 -4.24 -9.60 1.34
N GLY A 146 -4.63 -9.13 0.16
CA GLY A 146 -5.55 -9.86 -0.71
C GLY A 146 -4.94 -11.17 -1.21
N VAL A 147 -5.57 -12.29 -0.85
CA VAL A 147 -5.08 -13.65 -1.18
C VAL A 147 -4.97 -13.87 -2.69
N GLN A 148 -5.85 -13.26 -3.47
CA GLN A 148 -5.85 -13.32 -4.94
C GLN A 148 -4.54 -12.80 -5.58
N TYR A 149 -3.74 -12.02 -4.85
CA TYR A 149 -2.46 -11.52 -5.36
C TYR A 149 -1.29 -12.48 -5.13
N LEU A 150 -1.42 -13.43 -4.22
CA LEU A 150 -0.40 -14.45 -3.99
C LEU A 150 -0.23 -15.38 -5.20
N GLY A 151 -1.34 -15.85 -5.79
CA GLY A 151 -1.32 -16.78 -6.91
C GLY A 151 -0.41 -17.99 -6.63
N ARG A 152 0.58 -18.27 -7.50
CA ARG A 152 1.52 -19.40 -7.35
C ARG A 152 2.31 -19.37 -6.03
N TRP A 153 2.54 -18.21 -5.46
CA TRP A 153 3.30 -18.06 -4.22
C TRP A 153 2.63 -18.74 -3.01
N ASP A 154 1.29 -18.83 -2.98
CA ASP A 154 0.63 -19.50 -1.84
C ASP A 154 0.97 -21.00 -1.78
N ALA A 155 0.87 -21.69 -2.91
CA ALA A 155 1.20 -23.11 -2.97
C ALA A 155 2.70 -23.36 -2.71
N PHE A 156 3.57 -22.54 -3.31
CA PHE A 156 5.01 -22.61 -3.11
C PHE A 156 5.38 -22.41 -1.62
N MET A 157 4.87 -21.34 -0.99
CA MET A 157 5.19 -21.04 0.40
C MET A 157 4.65 -22.09 1.39
N ARG A 158 3.48 -22.67 1.12
CA ARG A 158 2.96 -23.80 1.91
C ARG A 158 3.91 -24.99 1.87
N ALA A 159 4.36 -25.37 0.69
CA ALA A 159 5.28 -26.49 0.53
C ALA A 159 6.64 -26.20 1.19
N GLU A 160 7.18 -25.01 0.99
CA GLU A 160 8.48 -24.63 1.51
C GLU A 160 8.47 -24.49 3.05
N CYS A 161 7.43 -23.91 3.63
CA CYS A 161 7.26 -23.87 5.08
C CYS A 161 7.08 -25.26 5.68
N ALA A 162 6.28 -26.13 5.05
CA ALA A 162 6.11 -27.51 5.51
C ALA A 162 7.44 -28.28 5.49
N ARG A 163 8.27 -28.13 4.44
CA ARG A 163 9.60 -28.73 4.34
C ARG A 163 10.53 -28.31 5.50
N ARG A 164 10.38 -27.08 5.99
CA ARG A 164 11.18 -26.52 7.10
C ARG A 164 10.58 -26.76 8.48
N GLY A 165 9.38 -27.36 8.57
CA GLY A 165 8.65 -27.48 9.85
C GLY A 165 8.05 -26.16 10.35
N TRP A 166 7.85 -25.19 9.46
CA TRP A 166 7.28 -23.87 9.78
C TRP A 166 5.79 -23.79 9.46
N GLN A 167 5.09 -22.89 10.13
CA GLN A 167 3.72 -22.52 9.82
C GLN A 167 3.68 -21.47 8.71
N TRP A 168 2.92 -21.70 7.64
CA TRP A 168 2.50 -20.67 6.70
C TRP A 168 1.19 -20.02 7.14
N ALA A 169 1.16 -18.70 7.38
CA ALA A 169 0.01 -17.95 7.84
C ALA A 169 -0.41 -16.89 6.81
N VAL A 170 -1.66 -16.93 6.40
CA VAL A 170 -2.25 -15.91 5.51
C VAL A 170 -3.23 -15.05 6.32
N ASN A 171 -3.04 -13.74 6.27
CA ASN A 171 -3.80 -12.75 7.02
C ASN A 171 -3.83 -13.03 8.54
N PRO A 172 -2.66 -13.10 9.21
CA PRO A 172 -2.63 -13.17 10.66
C PRO A 172 -3.28 -11.93 11.28
N SER A 173 -3.74 -12.03 12.52
CA SER A 173 -4.35 -10.92 13.25
C SER A 173 -3.41 -9.73 13.42
N SER A 174 -2.12 -9.97 13.54
CA SER A 174 -1.05 -8.97 13.53
C SER A 174 0.15 -9.47 12.76
N ILE A 175 0.83 -8.57 12.05
CA ILE A 175 2.10 -8.87 11.39
C ILE A 175 3.20 -9.11 12.43
N ALA A 176 3.12 -8.50 13.60
CA ALA A 176 4.05 -8.72 14.72
C ALA A 176 4.05 -10.16 15.26
N ALA A 177 3.03 -10.97 14.91
CA ALA A 177 2.96 -12.38 15.27
C ALA A 177 3.75 -13.31 14.32
N LEU A 178 4.46 -12.74 13.34
CA LEU A 178 5.27 -13.47 12.37
C LEU A 178 6.75 -13.36 12.71
N ASP A 179 7.51 -14.41 12.45
CA ASP A 179 8.97 -14.38 12.48
C ASP A 179 9.54 -13.83 11.17
N ILE A 180 8.86 -14.11 10.04
CA ILE A 180 9.20 -13.57 8.72
C ILE A 180 7.89 -13.18 8.00
N ALA A 181 7.83 -11.95 7.53
CA ALA A 181 6.76 -11.48 6.64
C ALA A 181 7.15 -11.68 5.17
N VAL A 182 6.14 -11.92 4.33
CA VAL A 182 6.33 -12.04 2.88
C VAL A 182 5.39 -11.08 2.16
N ALA A 183 5.89 -10.32 1.21
CA ALA A 183 5.11 -9.37 0.42
C ALA A 183 5.42 -9.53 -1.07
N VAL A 184 4.91 -10.60 -1.64
CA VAL A 184 5.10 -10.99 -3.05
C VAL A 184 3.77 -11.03 -3.81
N ARG A 185 3.86 -10.98 -5.14
CA ARG A 185 2.75 -11.08 -6.09
C ARG A 185 3.10 -12.00 -7.25
N SER A 186 2.11 -12.75 -7.73
CA SER A 186 2.28 -13.59 -8.92
C SER A 186 2.23 -12.82 -10.23
N VAL A 187 1.52 -11.69 -10.25
CA VAL A 187 1.27 -10.91 -11.47
C VAL A 187 1.48 -9.44 -11.16
N GLY A 188 2.17 -8.74 -12.03
CA GLY A 188 2.39 -7.32 -11.90
C GLY A 188 2.57 -6.65 -13.25
N GLY A 189 1.58 -5.84 -13.68
CA GLY A 189 1.73 -4.85 -14.72
C GLY A 189 2.38 -3.58 -14.18
N TYR A 190 2.33 -2.52 -14.97
CA TYR A 190 3.00 -1.26 -14.69
C TYR A 190 2.60 -0.66 -13.33
N ALA A 191 1.29 -0.43 -13.09
CA ALA A 191 0.82 0.18 -11.85
C ALA A 191 1.17 -0.66 -10.60
N ALA A 192 1.06 -1.99 -10.70
CA ALA A 192 1.39 -2.87 -9.59
C ALA A 192 2.89 -2.85 -9.22
N ARG A 193 3.76 -2.58 -10.20
CA ARG A 193 5.21 -2.50 -9.99
C ARG A 193 5.69 -1.09 -9.65
N GLN A 194 5.11 -0.06 -10.28
CA GLN A 194 5.60 1.31 -10.19
C GLN A 194 4.80 2.18 -9.21
N TRP A 195 3.49 1.99 -9.12
CA TRP A 195 2.60 2.86 -8.34
C TRP A 195 2.15 2.26 -7.01
N LYS A 196 2.39 0.98 -6.77
CA LYS A 196 1.95 0.32 -5.53
C LYS A 196 2.71 0.85 -4.32
N SER A 197 1.94 1.19 -3.30
CA SER A 197 2.51 1.72 -2.06
C SER A 197 3.32 0.69 -1.28
N ASN A 198 4.22 1.18 -0.44
CA ASN A 198 5.09 0.43 0.46
C ASN A 198 4.39 -0.14 1.71
N VAL A 199 3.07 -0.12 1.82
CA VAL A 199 2.34 -0.38 3.08
C VAL A 199 2.75 -1.65 3.82
N LYS A 200 3.04 -2.75 3.10
CA LYS A 200 3.46 -4.01 3.75
C LYS A 200 4.86 -3.92 4.32
N LEU A 201 5.77 -3.25 3.60
CA LEU A 201 7.12 -2.97 4.11
C LEU A 201 7.04 -2.05 5.33
N ALA A 202 6.31 -0.95 5.25
CA ALA A 202 6.15 -0.02 6.38
C ALA A 202 5.59 -0.72 7.62
N ASN A 203 4.59 -1.59 7.47
CA ASN A 203 4.04 -2.36 8.59
C ASN A 203 5.09 -3.33 9.17
N ALA A 204 5.85 -4.02 8.35
CA ALA A 204 6.90 -4.92 8.82
C ALA A 204 8.01 -4.16 9.56
N GLN A 205 8.48 -3.05 8.99
CA GLN A 205 9.47 -2.17 9.62
C GLN A 205 8.96 -1.62 10.97
N GLY A 206 7.70 -1.13 11.00
CA GLY A 206 7.09 -0.60 12.23
C GLY A 206 6.91 -1.64 13.34
N CYS A 207 6.78 -2.92 12.98
CA CYS A 207 6.70 -4.04 13.93
C CYS A 207 8.08 -4.67 14.23
N GLY A 208 9.12 -4.34 13.49
CA GLY A 208 10.42 -5.00 13.60
C GLY A 208 10.45 -6.42 13.03
N VAL A 209 9.55 -6.75 12.08
CA VAL A 209 9.47 -8.09 11.47
C VAL A 209 10.35 -8.14 10.22
N PRO A 210 11.30 -9.09 10.12
CA PRO A 210 12.04 -9.35 8.89
C PRO A 210 11.09 -9.62 7.72
N ILE A 211 11.40 -9.08 6.52
CA ILE A 211 10.49 -9.18 5.38
C ILE A 211 11.19 -9.56 4.08
N ILE A 212 10.53 -10.40 3.28
CA ILE A 212 10.93 -10.75 1.91
C ILE A 212 9.93 -10.12 0.93
N LEU A 213 10.44 -9.44 -0.09
CA LEU A 213 9.68 -8.59 -1.00
C LEU A 213 9.96 -8.89 -2.47
N ASN A 214 8.97 -8.69 -3.34
CA ASN A 214 9.26 -8.44 -4.76
C ASN A 214 9.88 -7.04 -4.95
N ARG A 215 10.61 -6.84 -6.06
CA ARG A 215 11.15 -5.53 -6.44
C ARG A 215 10.06 -4.66 -7.05
N GLU A 216 9.22 -4.05 -6.18
CA GLU A 216 8.23 -3.01 -6.53
C GLU A 216 8.79 -1.64 -6.13
N ALA A 217 8.52 -0.58 -6.91
CA ALA A 217 9.06 0.76 -6.68
C ALA A 217 8.82 1.27 -5.25
N GLY A 218 7.60 1.14 -4.73
CA GLY A 218 7.28 1.59 -3.37
C GLY A 218 8.11 0.91 -2.29
N TYR A 219 8.49 -0.36 -2.46
CA TYR A 219 9.39 -1.04 -1.53
C TYR A 219 10.83 -0.59 -1.72
N GLN A 220 11.31 -0.49 -2.98
CA GLN A 220 12.69 -0.07 -3.26
C GLN A 220 12.96 1.36 -2.77
N GLU A 221 11.99 2.27 -2.89
CA GLU A 221 12.10 3.67 -2.46
C GLU A 221 12.16 3.83 -0.94
N THR A 222 11.66 2.87 -0.17
CA THR A 222 11.55 2.97 1.30
C THR A 222 12.30 1.85 2.05
N ALA A 223 13.06 1.04 1.32
CA ALA A 223 13.91 0.01 1.89
C ALA A 223 15.03 0.63 2.74
N CYS A 224 15.38 -0.01 3.85
CA CYS A 224 16.46 0.40 4.75
C CYS A 224 17.69 -0.53 4.71
N GLY A 225 17.67 -1.55 3.83
CA GLY A 225 18.77 -2.52 3.66
C GLY A 225 18.65 -3.79 4.52
N ALA A 226 17.64 -3.86 5.39
CA ALA A 226 17.38 -5.06 6.19
C ALA A 226 16.50 -6.09 5.46
N GLU A 227 15.84 -5.68 4.39
CA GLU A 227 14.92 -6.50 3.61
C GLU A 227 15.66 -7.55 2.77
N ARG A 228 14.91 -8.58 2.39
CA ARG A 228 15.34 -9.57 1.38
C ARG A 228 14.44 -9.46 0.15
N TRP A 229 15.03 -9.70 -1.01
CA TRP A 229 14.36 -9.56 -2.30
C TRP A 229 14.18 -10.92 -2.96
N ALA A 230 12.99 -11.18 -3.50
CA ALA A 230 12.68 -12.40 -4.21
C ALA A 230 11.64 -12.18 -5.30
N ASP A 231 12.04 -12.32 -6.57
CA ASP A 231 11.16 -12.30 -7.74
C ASP A 231 11.01 -13.72 -8.34
N SER A 232 11.81 -14.67 -7.87
CA SER A 232 11.78 -16.09 -8.25
C SER A 232 11.73 -17.00 -7.01
N GLU A 233 11.31 -18.26 -7.21
CA GLU A 233 11.29 -19.27 -6.16
C GLU A 233 12.69 -19.56 -5.60
N ALA A 234 13.70 -19.57 -6.46
CA ALA A 234 15.10 -19.73 -6.06
C ALA A 234 15.59 -18.58 -5.16
N GLU A 235 15.27 -17.33 -5.53
CA GLU A 235 15.59 -16.18 -4.67
C GLU A 235 14.82 -16.24 -3.35
N MET A 236 13.58 -16.71 -3.34
CA MET A 236 12.78 -16.88 -2.13
C MET A 236 13.42 -17.91 -1.19
N VAL A 237 13.83 -19.08 -1.69
CA VAL A 237 14.55 -20.09 -0.89
C VAL A 237 15.81 -19.49 -0.29
N HIS A 238 16.64 -18.82 -1.09
CA HIS A 238 17.86 -18.17 -0.61
C HIS A 238 17.59 -17.10 0.47
N ALA A 239 16.53 -16.30 0.29
CA ALA A 239 16.13 -15.29 1.28
C ALA A 239 15.68 -15.92 2.60
N LEU A 240 14.92 -17.02 2.55
CA LEU A 240 14.49 -17.77 3.72
C LEU A 240 15.68 -18.39 4.45
N ASP A 241 16.64 -19.02 3.74
CA ASP A 241 17.86 -19.59 4.32
C ASP A 241 18.71 -18.51 5.02
N SER A 242 18.83 -17.34 4.39
CA SER A 242 19.55 -16.20 4.97
C SER A 242 18.92 -15.74 6.27
N LEU A 243 17.59 -15.59 6.33
CA LEU A 243 16.89 -15.13 7.52
C LEU A 243 16.89 -16.20 8.63
N GLU A 244 16.72 -17.48 8.28
CA GLU A 244 16.83 -18.60 9.24
C GLU A 244 18.20 -18.60 9.94
N SER A 245 19.28 -18.45 9.16
CA SER A 245 20.64 -18.36 9.69
C SER A 245 20.87 -17.15 10.59
N GLN A 246 20.16 -16.05 10.38
CA GLN A 246 20.23 -14.86 11.23
C GLN A 246 19.46 -15.04 12.54
N HIS A 247 18.33 -15.73 12.55
CA HIS A 247 17.58 -16.05 13.77
C HIS A 247 18.37 -16.98 14.70
N ALA A 248 19.21 -17.87 14.15
CA ALA A 248 20.03 -18.80 14.92
C ALA A 248 21.24 -18.17 15.62
N ARG A 249 21.54 -16.89 15.38
CA ARG A 249 22.65 -16.13 15.99
C ARG A 249 22.15 -15.26 17.12
#